data_c5b69de264e33cafccb7ad7516ac3c24
#
_entry.id   c5b69de264e33cafccb7ad7516ac3c24
#
_cell.length_a   1.000
_cell.length_b   1.000
_cell.length_c   1.000
_cell.angle_alpha   90.00
_cell.angle_beta   90.00
_cell.angle_gamma   90.00
#
_symmetry.space_group_name_H-M   'P 1'
#
loop_
_entity.id
_entity.type
_entity.pdbx_description
1 polymer ?
#
loop_
_entity_poly.entity_id
_entity_poly.type
_entity_poly.pdbx_seq_one_letter_code
_entity_poly.pdbx_strand_id
1 'polypeptide(L)'
;MQVRIRHATLADIPDIQSIARRTWPSAYGEILSWSQIDYMLDMMYSTEALSEQMGPKRHWFGIAELDGVPVGFVSFQHDYIEGGVTKIHKLYVLPEAQGKQIGYDLVSFVQQGTASVVPRQEAITLNVNKFNRARSFYERVGFKIVGEEDIDIGHGFLMEDFIMRLPLTGA
;
A
#
# COMPACT_ATOMS: atom_id res chain seq x y z
N MET A 1 18.10 16.48 -4.69
CA MET A 1 17.03 15.65 -4.09
C MET A 1 17.17 14.22 -4.62
N GLN A 2 17.41 13.29 -3.74
CA GLN A 2 17.62 11.89 -4.12
C GLN A 2 16.55 10.99 -3.50
N VAL A 3 15.82 10.29 -4.35
CA VAL A 3 14.83 9.28 -3.93
C VAL A 3 15.43 7.90 -4.09
N ARG A 4 15.32 7.09 -3.05
CA ARG A 4 15.76 5.69 -3.05
C ARG A 4 14.65 4.82 -2.49
N ILE A 5 14.38 3.70 -3.16
CA ILE A 5 13.45 2.69 -2.66
C ILE A 5 14.22 1.42 -2.36
N ARG A 6 14.05 0.89 -1.17
CA ARG A 6 14.72 -0.34 -0.74
C ARG A 6 13.74 -1.28 -0.05
N HIS A 7 14.10 -2.55 0.03
CA HIS A 7 13.33 -3.50 0.83
C HIS A 7 13.41 -3.16 2.31
N ALA A 8 12.28 -3.25 3.00
CA ALA A 8 12.20 -3.05 4.44
C ALA A 8 12.51 -4.34 5.19
N THR A 9 12.99 -4.18 6.40
CA THR A 9 13.20 -5.26 7.36
C THR A 9 12.40 -4.97 8.64
N LEU A 10 12.44 -5.89 9.60
CA LEU A 10 11.77 -5.69 10.90
C LEU A 10 12.27 -4.43 11.62
N ALA A 11 13.52 -4.02 11.37
CA ALA A 11 14.09 -2.81 11.96
C ALA A 11 13.39 -1.52 11.47
N ASP A 12 12.68 -1.60 10.35
CA ASP A 12 11.97 -0.45 9.76
C ASP A 12 10.54 -0.27 10.30
N ILE A 13 10.07 -1.19 11.13
CA ILE A 13 8.70 -1.12 11.68
C ILE A 13 8.40 0.23 12.34
N PRO A 14 9.26 0.81 13.19
CA PRO A 14 8.96 2.12 13.77
C PRO A 14 8.75 3.23 12.73
N ASP A 15 9.51 3.24 11.66
CA ASP A 15 9.36 4.23 10.60
C ASP A 15 8.05 4.02 9.82
N ILE A 16 7.70 2.79 9.54
CA ILE A 16 6.42 2.45 8.89
C ILE A 16 5.26 2.92 9.75
N GLN A 17 5.30 2.65 11.05
CA GLN A 17 4.27 3.09 12.00
C GLN A 17 4.16 4.63 12.03
N SER A 18 5.29 5.31 12.07
CA SER A 18 5.33 6.77 12.09
C SER A 18 4.72 7.35 10.81
N ILE A 19 5.11 6.84 9.66
CA ILE A 19 4.57 7.30 8.38
C ILE A 19 3.06 7.06 8.32
N ALA A 20 2.59 5.90 8.72
CA ALA A 20 1.16 5.59 8.72
C ALA A 20 0.37 6.55 9.62
N ARG A 21 0.82 6.79 10.83
CA ARG A 21 0.17 7.72 11.77
C ARG A 21 0.12 9.15 11.27
N ARG A 22 1.11 9.56 10.48
CA ARG A 22 1.18 10.90 9.92
C ARG A 22 0.40 11.05 8.63
N THR A 23 0.21 9.97 7.86
CA THR A 23 -0.50 10.01 6.58
C THR A 23 -2.00 9.76 6.73
N TRP A 24 -2.42 8.87 7.61
CA TRP A 24 -3.82 8.46 7.74
C TRP A 24 -4.78 9.62 8.06
N PRO A 25 -4.47 10.53 8.98
CA PRO A 25 -5.36 11.68 9.20
C PRO A 25 -5.56 12.54 7.95
N SER A 26 -4.54 12.75 7.16
CA SER A 26 -4.63 13.50 5.91
C SER A 26 -5.41 12.73 4.83
N ALA A 27 -5.20 11.43 4.72
CA ALA A 27 -5.85 10.60 3.70
C ALA A 27 -7.32 10.32 4.02
N TYR A 28 -7.65 10.11 5.30
CA TYR A 28 -8.94 9.58 5.71
C TYR A 28 -9.71 10.45 6.69
N GLY A 29 -9.15 11.57 7.17
CA GLY A 29 -9.76 12.40 8.22
C GLY A 29 -11.13 12.95 7.86
N GLU A 30 -11.44 13.13 6.58
CA GLU A 30 -12.76 13.59 6.09
C GLU A 30 -13.68 12.42 5.72
N ILE A 31 -13.16 11.19 5.72
CA ILE A 31 -13.88 9.99 5.28
C ILE A 31 -14.28 9.12 6.47
N LEU A 32 -13.36 8.96 7.41
CA LEU A 32 -13.50 8.08 8.57
C LEU A 32 -13.50 8.88 9.86
N SER A 33 -14.17 8.36 10.90
CA SER A 33 -14.10 8.94 12.24
C SER A 33 -12.71 8.71 12.85
N TRP A 34 -12.36 9.54 13.83
CA TRP A 34 -11.10 9.39 14.56
C TRP A 34 -10.99 8.03 15.25
N SER A 35 -12.08 7.53 15.84
CA SER A 35 -12.08 6.22 16.48
C SER A 35 -11.89 5.09 15.47
N GLN A 36 -12.41 5.24 14.26
CA GLN A 36 -12.19 4.28 13.18
C GLN A 36 -10.75 4.29 12.69
N ILE A 37 -10.15 5.47 12.54
CA ILE A 37 -8.74 5.61 12.17
C ILE A 37 -7.85 4.97 13.23
N ASP A 38 -8.05 5.30 14.51
CA ASP A 38 -7.26 4.74 15.60
C ASP A 38 -7.38 3.21 15.66
N TYR A 39 -8.59 2.68 15.51
CA TYR A 39 -8.82 1.24 15.49
C TYR A 39 -8.08 0.58 14.34
N MET A 40 -8.15 1.13 13.15
CA MET A 40 -7.51 0.56 11.97
C MET A 40 -5.99 0.65 12.05
N LEU A 41 -5.45 1.76 12.55
CA LEU A 41 -4.01 1.91 12.74
C LEU A 41 -3.48 0.89 13.73
N ASP A 42 -4.18 0.67 14.83
CA ASP A 42 -3.79 -0.33 15.81
C ASP A 42 -3.85 -1.75 15.23
N MET A 43 -4.94 -2.07 14.55
CA MET A 43 -5.15 -3.39 13.95
C MET A 43 -4.10 -3.71 12.86
N MET A 44 -3.76 -2.74 12.03
CA MET A 44 -2.94 -2.96 10.84
C MET A 44 -1.45 -2.67 11.05
N TYR A 45 -1.11 -1.80 11.98
CA TYR A 45 0.25 -1.26 12.14
C TYR A 45 0.86 -1.48 13.52
N SER A 46 0.27 -2.30 14.37
CA SER A 46 0.97 -2.71 15.60
C SER A 46 2.24 -3.47 15.23
N THR A 47 3.21 -3.49 16.14
CA THR A 47 4.45 -4.24 15.91
C THR A 47 4.17 -5.71 15.63
N GLU A 48 3.21 -6.30 16.34
CA GLU A 48 2.78 -7.69 16.11
C GLU A 48 2.17 -7.87 14.73
N ALA A 49 1.27 -6.97 14.31
CA ALA A 49 0.62 -7.05 13.00
C ALA A 49 1.64 -6.94 11.87
N LEU A 50 2.56 -5.98 11.94
CA LEU A 50 3.58 -5.79 10.92
C LEU A 50 4.57 -6.95 10.87
N SER A 51 4.96 -7.47 12.02
CA SER A 51 5.85 -8.63 12.10
C SER A 51 5.21 -9.87 11.45
N GLU A 52 3.92 -10.08 11.68
CA GLU A 52 3.17 -11.16 11.07
C GLU A 52 3.04 -10.98 9.56
N GLN A 53 2.80 -9.76 9.11
CA GLN A 53 2.72 -9.45 7.68
C GLN A 53 4.04 -9.72 6.97
N MET A 54 5.16 -9.30 7.56
CA MET A 54 6.50 -9.49 6.98
C MET A 54 6.98 -10.93 7.06
N GLY A 55 6.45 -11.72 7.98
CA GLY A 55 6.83 -13.12 8.19
C GLY A 55 5.82 -14.10 7.59
N PRO A 56 4.97 -14.74 8.42
CA PRO A 56 4.06 -15.80 7.95
C PRO A 56 3.13 -15.40 6.81
N LYS A 57 2.69 -14.16 6.76
CA LYS A 57 1.80 -13.67 5.70
C LYS A 57 2.51 -13.35 4.40
N ARG A 58 3.85 -13.32 4.39
CA ARG A 58 4.67 -13.10 3.20
C ARG A 58 4.37 -11.80 2.45
N HIS A 59 4.09 -10.72 3.17
CA HIS A 59 4.03 -9.39 2.59
C HIS A 59 5.43 -8.83 2.47
N TRP A 60 5.77 -8.30 1.30
CA TRP A 60 6.98 -7.56 1.06
C TRP A 60 6.73 -6.08 1.32
N PHE A 61 7.69 -5.41 1.93
CA PHE A 61 7.60 -3.96 2.17
C PHE A 61 8.77 -3.26 1.50
N GLY A 62 8.46 -2.14 0.85
CA GLY A 62 9.47 -1.22 0.32
C GLY A 62 9.38 0.11 1.04
N ILE A 63 10.52 0.70 1.36
CA ILE A 63 10.61 2.03 1.97
C ILE A 63 11.18 3.01 0.95
N ALA A 64 10.49 4.15 0.80
CA ALA A 64 11.00 5.29 0.05
C ALA A 64 11.72 6.23 0.98
N GLU A 65 12.97 6.53 0.66
CA GLU A 65 13.79 7.51 1.38
C GLU A 65 14.04 8.70 0.47
N LEU A 66 13.89 9.90 1.04
CA LEU A 66 14.24 11.16 0.40
C LEU A 66 15.44 11.72 1.13
N ASP A 67 16.59 11.77 0.43
CA ASP A 67 17.87 12.18 1.02
C ASP A 67 18.17 11.43 2.32
N GLY A 68 17.91 10.11 2.32
CA GLY A 68 18.16 9.23 3.45
C GLY A 68 17.10 9.19 4.54
N VAL A 69 16.02 9.95 4.39
CA VAL A 69 14.94 10.01 5.38
C VAL A 69 13.71 9.26 4.88
N PRO A 70 13.18 8.29 5.65
CA PRO A 70 11.97 7.57 5.25
C PRO A 70 10.76 8.52 5.12
N VAL A 71 10.12 8.50 3.95
CA VAL A 71 8.99 9.40 3.65
C VAL A 71 7.77 8.67 3.10
N GLY A 72 7.90 7.38 2.81
CA GLY A 72 6.80 6.59 2.26
C GLY A 72 7.11 5.11 2.31
N PHE A 73 6.09 4.30 2.08
CA PHE A 73 6.25 2.86 2.01
C PHE A 73 5.16 2.22 1.17
N VAL A 74 5.43 1.01 0.72
CA VAL A 74 4.47 0.15 0.02
C VAL A 74 4.55 -1.24 0.62
N SER A 75 3.41 -1.93 0.75
CA SER A 75 3.42 -3.36 1.05
C SER A 75 2.63 -4.11 -0.01
N PHE A 76 3.13 -5.29 -0.37
CA PHE A 76 2.55 -6.07 -1.44
C PHE A 76 2.80 -7.56 -1.21
N GLN A 77 1.97 -8.37 -1.85
CA GLN A 77 2.02 -9.83 -1.74
C GLN A 77 1.85 -10.44 -3.12
N HIS A 78 2.83 -11.24 -3.53
CA HIS A 78 2.76 -11.95 -4.78
C HIS A 78 1.80 -13.14 -4.67
N ASP A 79 1.20 -13.48 -5.80
CA ASP A 79 0.27 -14.62 -5.89
C ASP A 79 -0.87 -14.57 -4.88
N TYR A 80 -1.33 -13.36 -4.57
CA TYR A 80 -2.45 -13.11 -3.66
C TYR A 80 -3.73 -13.77 -4.17
N ILE A 81 -4.00 -13.63 -5.48
CA ILE A 81 -4.98 -14.43 -6.17
C ILE A 81 -4.22 -15.52 -6.90
N GLU A 82 -4.56 -16.76 -6.62
CA GLU A 82 -3.95 -17.93 -7.26
C GLU A 82 -3.99 -17.77 -8.77
N GLY A 83 -2.87 -18.05 -9.43
CA GLY A 83 -2.74 -17.85 -10.86
C GLY A 83 -1.95 -16.63 -11.26
N GLY A 84 -1.40 -15.89 -10.29
CA GLY A 84 -0.41 -14.87 -10.58
C GLY A 84 -0.90 -13.43 -10.52
N VAL A 85 -1.61 -13.05 -9.47
CA VAL A 85 -1.96 -11.65 -9.23
C VAL A 85 -1.29 -11.15 -7.95
N THR A 86 -0.51 -10.10 -8.08
CA THR A 86 0.13 -9.41 -6.95
C THR A 86 -0.83 -8.38 -6.39
N LYS A 87 -0.96 -8.33 -5.07
CA LYS A 87 -1.77 -7.29 -4.40
C LYS A 87 -0.89 -6.28 -3.70
N ILE A 88 -1.16 -5.00 -3.95
CA ILE A 88 -0.66 -3.91 -3.11
C ILE A 88 -1.64 -3.77 -1.95
N HIS A 89 -1.15 -3.98 -0.73
CA HIS A 89 -1.96 -3.83 0.48
C HIS A 89 -1.91 -2.41 1.04
N LYS A 90 -0.77 -1.74 0.93
CA LYS A 90 -0.53 -0.41 1.51
C LYS A 90 0.38 0.38 0.59
N LEU A 91 0.07 1.66 0.39
CA LEU A 91 0.96 2.60 -0.28
C LEU A 91 0.67 4.00 0.27
N TYR A 92 1.63 4.57 0.97
CA TYR A 92 1.48 5.89 1.60
C TYR A 92 2.75 6.69 1.46
N VAL A 93 2.60 8.00 1.22
CA VAL A 93 3.68 8.97 1.15
C VAL A 93 3.31 10.13 2.07
N LEU A 94 4.27 10.56 2.90
CA LEU A 94 4.05 11.71 3.80
C LEU A 94 3.54 12.91 3.01
N PRO A 95 2.59 13.70 3.56
CA PRO A 95 2.04 14.85 2.86
C PRO A 95 3.11 15.81 2.33
N GLU A 96 4.15 16.10 3.13
CA GLU A 96 5.23 17.00 2.75
C GLU A 96 6.13 16.45 1.63
N ALA A 97 6.07 15.15 1.35
CA ALA A 97 6.84 14.51 0.30
C ALA A 97 6.02 14.20 -0.95
N GLN A 98 4.74 14.53 -0.97
CA GLN A 98 3.89 14.35 -2.14
C GLN A 98 4.26 15.33 -3.25
N GLY A 99 3.89 15.01 -4.49
CA GLY A 99 4.22 15.83 -5.65
C GLY A 99 5.65 15.64 -6.17
N LYS A 100 6.38 14.64 -5.68
CA LYS A 100 7.76 14.33 -6.08
C LYS A 100 7.88 12.97 -6.79
N GLN A 101 6.78 12.45 -7.30
CA GLN A 101 6.69 11.15 -8.00
C GLN A 101 7.06 9.92 -7.17
N ILE A 102 7.12 10.05 -5.85
CA ILE A 102 7.49 8.94 -4.96
C ILE A 102 6.45 7.81 -5.03
N GLY A 103 5.16 8.14 -5.16
CA GLY A 103 4.11 7.14 -5.36
C GLY A 103 4.33 6.31 -6.62
N TYR A 104 4.72 6.94 -7.73
CA TYR A 104 5.07 6.24 -8.96
C TYR A 104 6.27 5.33 -8.77
N ASP A 105 7.28 5.80 -8.06
CA ASP A 105 8.49 5.02 -7.78
C ASP A 105 8.16 3.79 -6.94
N LEU A 106 7.25 3.93 -5.97
CA LEU A 106 6.79 2.80 -5.15
C LEU A 106 6.03 1.76 -5.98
N VAL A 107 5.15 2.19 -6.88
CA VAL A 107 4.46 1.26 -7.79
C VAL A 107 5.47 0.57 -8.72
N SER A 108 6.43 1.33 -9.26
CA SER A 108 7.50 0.76 -10.10
C SER A 108 8.33 -0.28 -9.36
N PHE A 109 8.59 -0.05 -8.08
CA PHE A 109 9.28 -1.02 -7.23
C PHE A 109 8.51 -2.34 -7.15
N VAL A 110 7.18 -2.27 -7.00
CA VAL A 110 6.33 -3.48 -7.02
C VAL A 110 6.38 -4.15 -8.38
N GLN A 111 6.24 -3.39 -9.46
CA GLN A 111 6.30 -3.94 -10.83
C GLN A 111 7.62 -4.66 -11.10
N GLN A 112 8.74 -4.07 -10.68
CA GLN A 112 10.06 -4.70 -10.82
C GLN A 112 10.15 -5.98 -10.01
N GLY A 113 9.58 -5.99 -8.81
CA GLY A 113 9.54 -7.18 -7.96
C GLY A 113 8.76 -8.35 -8.56
N THR A 114 7.80 -8.09 -9.43
CA THR A 114 7.01 -9.16 -10.08
C THR A 114 7.78 -9.91 -11.15
N ALA A 115 8.87 -9.34 -11.67
CA ALA A 115 9.57 -9.88 -12.85
C ALA A 115 10.24 -11.23 -12.60
N SER A 116 10.60 -11.54 -11.35
CA SER A 116 11.32 -12.77 -11.00
C SER A 116 10.51 -13.75 -10.18
N VAL A 117 9.20 -13.52 -10.08
CA VAL A 117 8.31 -14.36 -9.25
C VAL A 117 7.75 -15.53 -10.05
N VAL A 118 7.64 -16.69 -9.40
CA VAL A 118 7.03 -17.90 -9.98
C VAL A 118 5.85 -18.27 -9.09
N PRO A 119 4.61 -18.40 -9.61
CA PRO A 119 4.24 -18.22 -11.03
C PRO A 119 4.38 -16.77 -11.50
N ARG A 120 4.44 -16.58 -12.81
CA ARG A 120 4.51 -15.25 -13.40
C ARG A 120 3.27 -14.44 -13.00
N GLN A 121 3.50 -13.21 -12.55
CA GLN A 121 2.41 -12.33 -12.19
C GLN A 121 1.87 -11.63 -13.44
N GLU A 122 0.56 -11.71 -13.65
CA GLU A 122 -0.10 -11.14 -14.84
C GLU A 122 -0.72 -9.77 -14.58
N ALA A 123 -0.92 -9.41 -13.31
CA ALA A 123 -1.53 -8.15 -12.93
C ALA A 123 -1.19 -7.78 -11.49
N ILE A 124 -1.38 -6.50 -11.20
CA ILE A 124 -1.36 -5.97 -9.83
C ILE A 124 -2.78 -5.52 -9.51
N THR A 125 -3.29 -5.89 -8.34
CA THR A 125 -4.58 -5.45 -7.83
C THR A 125 -4.41 -4.66 -6.53
N LEU A 126 -5.39 -3.83 -6.21
CA LEU A 126 -5.46 -3.13 -4.94
C LEU A 126 -6.90 -2.77 -4.61
N ASN A 127 -7.12 -2.50 -3.33
CA ASN A 127 -8.35 -1.89 -2.87
C ASN A 127 -8.08 -0.43 -2.52
N VAL A 128 -8.99 0.45 -2.87
CA VAL A 128 -8.92 1.86 -2.48
C VAL A 128 -10.31 2.32 -2.05
N ASN A 129 -10.39 3.02 -0.92
CA ASN A 129 -11.66 3.56 -0.45
C ASN A 129 -12.27 4.46 -1.53
N LYS A 130 -13.58 4.32 -1.77
CA LYS A 130 -14.30 5.05 -2.83
C LYS A 130 -14.13 6.56 -2.75
N PHE A 131 -13.92 7.09 -1.54
CA PHE A 131 -13.80 8.53 -1.30
C PHE A 131 -12.35 9.01 -1.16
N ASN A 132 -11.37 8.11 -1.28
CA ASN A 132 -9.96 8.45 -1.17
C ASN A 132 -9.47 9.06 -2.48
N ARG A 133 -8.78 10.21 -2.40
CA ARG A 133 -8.19 10.90 -3.56
C ARG A 133 -7.13 10.07 -4.28
N ALA A 134 -6.55 9.09 -3.62
CA ALA A 134 -5.55 8.20 -4.21
C ALA A 134 -6.07 7.44 -5.43
N ARG A 135 -7.40 7.26 -5.57
CA ARG A 135 -7.99 6.66 -6.75
C ARG A 135 -7.52 7.34 -8.04
N SER A 136 -7.53 8.67 -8.06
CA SER A 136 -7.07 9.44 -9.23
C SER A 136 -5.61 9.17 -9.56
N PHE A 137 -4.76 9.06 -8.55
CA PHE A 137 -3.36 8.68 -8.73
C PHE A 137 -3.24 7.30 -9.38
N TYR A 138 -3.98 6.30 -8.88
CA TYR A 138 -3.94 4.96 -9.44
C TYR A 138 -4.45 4.92 -10.87
N GLU A 139 -5.50 5.69 -11.19
CA GLU A 139 -6.00 5.82 -12.57
C GLU A 139 -4.93 6.39 -13.51
N ARG A 140 -4.19 7.41 -13.06
CA ARG A 140 -3.09 7.99 -13.86
C ARG A 140 -1.95 7.01 -14.09
N VAL A 141 -1.69 6.11 -13.14
CA VAL A 141 -0.69 5.05 -13.31
C VAL A 141 -1.14 4.01 -14.33
N GLY A 142 -2.44 3.84 -14.51
CA GLY A 142 -3.02 2.89 -15.46
C GLY A 142 -3.92 1.84 -14.84
N PHE A 143 -4.16 1.91 -13.53
CA PHE A 143 -5.14 1.03 -12.89
C PHE A 143 -6.55 1.37 -13.34
N LYS A 144 -7.39 0.35 -13.46
CA LYS A 144 -8.81 0.49 -13.78
C LYS A 144 -9.65 -0.15 -12.69
N ILE A 145 -10.82 0.43 -12.44
CA ILE A 145 -11.80 -0.14 -11.52
C ILE A 145 -12.36 -1.41 -12.18
N VAL A 146 -12.26 -2.54 -11.48
CA VAL A 146 -12.80 -3.83 -11.95
C VAL A 146 -13.87 -4.37 -11.03
N GLY A 147 -14.11 -3.75 -9.88
CA GLY A 147 -15.15 -4.19 -8.95
C GLY A 147 -15.26 -3.28 -7.75
N GLU A 148 -16.11 -3.69 -6.84
CA GLU A 148 -16.36 -3.02 -5.57
C GLU A 148 -16.38 -4.05 -4.47
N GLU A 149 -15.99 -3.66 -3.26
CA GLU A 149 -16.00 -4.53 -2.10
C GLU A 149 -16.30 -3.73 -0.85
N ASP A 150 -17.29 -4.17 -0.08
CA ASP A 150 -17.54 -3.61 1.24
C ASP A 150 -16.96 -4.57 2.28
N ILE A 151 -16.01 -4.09 3.06
CA ILE A 151 -15.29 -4.91 4.04
C ILE A 151 -15.71 -4.51 5.44
N ASP A 152 -16.31 -5.44 6.18
CA ASP A 152 -16.55 -5.29 7.61
C ASP A 152 -15.24 -5.59 8.34
N ILE A 153 -14.66 -4.56 8.96
CA ILE A 153 -13.38 -4.68 9.69
C ILE A 153 -13.58 -4.88 11.19
N GLY A 154 -14.82 -5.07 11.64
CA GLY A 154 -15.16 -5.26 13.05
C GLY A 154 -15.54 -3.95 13.74
N HIS A 155 -16.05 -4.05 14.95
CA HIS A 155 -16.49 -2.91 15.78
C HIS A 155 -17.51 -1.98 15.09
N GLY A 156 -18.29 -2.51 14.14
CA GLY A 156 -19.27 -1.74 13.40
C GLY A 156 -18.69 -0.85 12.30
N PHE A 157 -17.42 -1.00 11.97
CA PHE A 157 -16.76 -0.22 10.93
C PHE A 157 -16.81 -0.94 9.59
N LEU A 158 -17.13 -0.18 8.53
CA LEU A 158 -17.23 -0.68 7.17
C LEU A 158 -16.28 0.11 6.27
N MET A 159 -15.49 -0.62 5.46
CA MET A 159 -14.68 -0.03 4.39
C MET A 159 -15.35 -0.29 3.06
N GLU A 160 -15.75 0.78 2.39
CA GLU A 160 -16.36 0.73 1.06
C GLU A 160 -15.29 1.02 0.02
N ASP A 161 -14.84 -0.01 -0.69
CA ASP A 161 -13.70 0.07 -1.59
C ASP A 161 -14.06 -0.15 -3.05
N PHE A 162 -13.29 0.49 -3.94
CA PHE A 162 -13.12 0.02 -5.30
C PHE A 162 -11.99 -1.00 -5.34
N ILE A 163 -12.15 -2.03 -6.17
CA ILE A 163 -11.06 -2.93 -6.54
C ILE A 163 -10.50 -2.44 -7.86
N MET A 164 -9.20 -2.21 -7.90
CA MET A 164 -8.50 -1.73 -9.09
C MET A 164 -7.48 -2.74 -9.57
N ARG A 165 -7.22 -2.76 -10.87
CA ARG A 165 -6.30 -3.71 -11.50
C ARG A 165 -5.44 -3.03 -12.55
N LEU A 166 -4.16 -3.37 -12.54
CA LEU A 166 -3.17 -2.97 -13.54
C LEU A 166 -2.62 -4.23 -14.22
N PRO A 167 -2.91 -4.45 -15.51
CA PRO A 167 -2.30 -5.57 -16.23
C PRO A 167 -0.80 -5.38 -16.34
N LEU A 168 -0.06 -6.47 -16.13
CA LEU A 168 1.38 -6.48 -16.35
C LEU A 168 1.62 -6.98 -17.77
N THR A 169 2.02 -6.07 -18.65
CA THR A 169 2.42 -6.43 -20.00
C THR A 169 3.81 -7.03 -19.91
N GLY A 170 3.88 -8.33 -19.93
CA GLY A 170 5.16 -8.97 -19.86
C GLY A 170 5.69 -9.30 -21.24
N ALA A 171 6.87 -8.87 -21.49
CA ALA A 171 7.65 -9.43 -22.57
C ALA A 171 8.03 -10.86 -22.22
#